data_852d19c561ff89d36298c58287a14a44
#
_entry.id   852d19c561ff89d36298c58287a14a44
#
_cell.length_a   1.000
_cell.length_b   1.000
_cell.length_c   1.000
_cell.angle_alpha   90.00
_cell.angle_beta   90.00
_cell.angle_gamma   90.00
#
_symmetry.space_group_name_H-M   'P 1'
#
loop_
_entity.id
_entity.type
_entity.pdbx_description
1 polymer ?
#
loop_
_entity_poly.entity_id
_entity_poly.type
_entity_poly.pdbx_seq_one_letter_code
_entity_poly.pdbx_strand_id
1 'polypeptide(L)'
;MLINADFSARAVVDAGSLPWVASPLAGVERKMLERDGGEVARATSVVRYAAGSAFDAHQHGGGEEFFVLEGVFSDEQGDYPAGTYVRNPPGSHHRPFSREGCVLFVKLRQIAPDDGAHVVIDTTRSTWEPYPGAQGLDMMRLHTHGRERVYLARWAAGARYPMHRHPGGEEVYVLSGELGDDLGIYPAGTWIRSPVGSQHAPFSKAGAVIYVKSGHLAQPVAWSRPAA
;
A
#
# COMPACT_ATOMS: atom_id res chain seq x y z
N MET A 1 -15.85 4.76 11.97
CA MET A 1 -14.80 3.94 12.64
C MET A 1 -13.47 4.63 12.45
N LEU A 2 -12.65 4.72 13.49
CA LEU A 2 -11.31 5.30 13.45
C LEU A 2 -10.28 4.24 13.86
N ILE A 3 -9.32 3.94 12.99
CA ILE A 3 -8.21 3.02 13.24
C ILE A 3 -6.96 3.72 12.76
N ASN A 4 -5.99 3.95 13.65
CA ASN A 4 -4.77 4.67 13.34
C ASN A 4 -5.02 5.97 12.55
N ALA A 5 -6.08 6.70 12.86
CA ALA A 5 -6.55 7.87 12.12
C ALA A 5 -5.89 9.19 12.56
N ASP A 6 -4.97 9.15 13.50
CA ASP A 6 -4.10 10.27 13.84
C ASP A 6 -2.85 10.25 12.94
N PHE A 7 -2.87 11.07 11.88
CA PHE A 7 -1.78 11.17 10.91
C PHE A 7 -0.54 11.89 11.41
N SER A 8 -0.63 12.53 12.58
CA SER A 8 0.53 13.13 13.26
C SER A 8 1.32 12.11 14.07
N ALA A 9 0.74 10.94 14.34
CA ALA A 9 1.34 9.85 15.07
C ALA A 9 1.92 8.77 14.13
N ARG A 10 3.05 8.19 14.53
CA ARG A 10 3.56 6.97 13.90
C ARG A 10 2.63 5.81 14.21
N ALA A 11 2.36 4.98 13.21
CA ALA A 11 1.63 3.73 13.39
C ALA A 11 2.47 2.55 12.88
N VAL A 12 2.42 1.44 13.59
CA VAL A 12 3.06 0.17 13.21
C VAL A 12 2.07 -0.95 13.48
N VAL A 13 1.75 -1.71 12.46
CA VAL A 13 0.75 -2.79 12.54
C VAL A 13 1.29 -4.03 11.84
N ASP A 14 1.46 -5.11 12.59
CA ASP A 14 1.66 -6.44 12.02
C ASP A 14 0.31 -7.00 11.56
N ALA A 15 0.08 -7.04 10.25
CA ALA A 15 -1.13 -7.61 9.67
C ALA A 15 -1.28 -9.10 9.98
N GLY A 16 -0.19 -9.82 10.25
CA GLY A 16 -0.23 -11.22 10.68
C GLY A 16 -1.00 -11.42 11.97
N SER A 17 -0.86 -10.48 12.92
CA SER A 17 -1.51 -10.52 14.23
C SER A 17 -2.99 -10.10 14.23
N LEU A 18 -3.48 -9.47 13.16
CA LEU A 18 -4.87 -9.01 13.09
C LEU A 18 -5.81 -10.14 12.68
N PRO A 19 -7.02 -10.22 13.25
CA PRO A 19 -8.06 -11.11 12.76
C PRO A 19 -8.58 -10.64 11.39
N TRP A 20 -9.04 -11.58 10.58
CA TRP A 20 -9.85 -11.28 9.42
C TRP A 20 -11.25 -10.85 9.87
N VAL A 21 -11.72 -9.74 9.34
CA VAL A 21 -13.06 -9.17 9.62
C VAL A 21 -13.86 -9.18 8.32
N ALA A 22 -15.04 -9.75 8.34
CA ALA A 22 -15.92 -9.78 7.18
C ALA A 22 -16.20 -8.36 6.66
N SER A 23 -16.15 -8.19 5.34
CA SER A 23 -16.66 -7.02 4.65
C SER A 23 -18.19 -7.14 4.52
N PRO A 24 -18.93 -6.04 4.30
CA PRO A 24 -20.33 -6.12 3.86
C PRO A 24 -20.51 -6.90 2.54
N LEU A 25 -19.45 -6.99 1.72
CA LEU A 25 -19.46 -7.78 0.49
C LEU A 25 -19.17 -9.25 0.81
N ALA A 26 -20.06 -10.14 0.38
CA ALA A 26 -19.91 -11.58 0.59
C ALA A 26 -18.62 -12.10 -0.06
N GLY A 27 -17.87 -12.96 0.64
CA GLY A 27 -16.61 -13.51 0.14
C GLY A 27 -15.41 -12.57 0.25
N VAL A 28 -15.56 -11.42 0.92
CA VAL A 28 -14.44 -10.50 1.21
C VAL A 28 -14.23 -10.38 2.71
N GLU A 29 -12.97 -10.44 3.11
CA GLU A 29 -12.53 -10.19 4.48
C GLU A 29 -11.37 -9.18 4.49
N ARG A 30 -11.27 -8.43 5.58
CA ARG A 30 -10.30 -7.33 5.72
C ARG A 30 -9.51 -7.42 7.01
N LYS A 31 -8.23 -7.09 6.94
CA LYS A 31 -7.40 -6.69 8.09
C LYS A 31 -7.18 -5.18 7.96
N MET A 32 -7.80 -4.40 8.81
CA MET A 32 -7.81 -2.93 8.72
C MET A 32 -6.58 -2.37 9.42
N LEU A 33 -5.64 -1.79 8.65
CA LEU A 33 -4.41 -1.20 9.15
C LEU A 33 -4.59 0.27 9.53
N GLU A 34 -5.36 0.99 8.71
CA GLU A 34 -5.74 2.39 8.88
C GLU A 34 -7.17 2.58 8.38
N ARG A 35 -7.97 3.37 9.09
CA ARG A 35 -9.29 3.73 8.63
C ARG A 35 -9.77 5.05 9.25
N ASP A 36 -10.24 5.95 8.39
CA ASP A 36 -10.93 7.17 8.75
C ASP A 36 -12.26 7.22 8.00
N GLY A 37 -13.36 6.89 8.69
CA GLY A 37 -14.71 6.84 8.13
C GLY A 37 -15.47 5.56 8.46
N GLY A 38 -16.67 5.42 7.88
CA GLY A 38 -17.53 4.24 7.94
C GLY A 38 -17.18 3.22 6.85
N GLU A 39 -18.18 2.75 6.10
CA GLU A 39 -17.91 1.91 4.90
C GLU A 39 -17.29 2.75 3.80
N VAL A 40 -17.69 3.98 3.61
CA VAL A 40 -16.95 4.97 2.81
C VAL A 40 -15.87 5.59 3.71
N ALA A 41 -14.61 5.32 3.40
CA ALA A 41 -13.49 5.71 4.24
C ALA A 41 -12.21 5.94 3.42
N ARG A 42 -11.34 6.84 3.91
CA ARG A 42 -9.92 6.73 3.63
C ARG A 42 -9.42 5.50 4.39
N ALA A 43 -8.78 4.56 3.71
CA ALA A 43 -8.39 3.30 4.35
C ALA A 43 -7.13 2.68 3.74
N THR A 44 -6.38 1.97 4.59
CA THR A 44 -5.32 1.05 4.20
C THR A 44 -5.64 -0.31 4.83
N SER A 45 -5.66 -1.37 4.04
CA SER A 45 -6.07 -2.70 4.51
C SER A 45 -5.33 -3.82 3.74
N VAL A 46 -5.21 -4.98 4.37
CA VAL A 46 -5.02 -6.24 3.63
C VAL A 46 -6.41 -6.84 3.42
N VAL A 47 -6.72 -7.20 2.18
CA VAL A 47 -8.05 -7.68 1.77
C VAL A 47 -7.92 -9.04 1.14
N ARG A 48 -8.73 -10.00 1.58
CA ARG A 48 -8.81 -11.35 1.02
C ARG A 48 -10.14 -11.54 0.30
N TYR A 49 -10.04 -12.02 -0.93
CA TYR A 49 -11.16 -12.46 -1.76
C TYR A 49 -11.22 -13.97 -1.75
N ALA A 50 -12.38 -14.55 -1.46
CA ALA A 50 -12.59 -15.97 -1.59
C ALA A 50 -12.59 -16.40 -3.06
N ALA A 51 -12.27 -17.66 -3.33
CA ALA A 51 -12.39 -18.22 -4.67
C ALA A 51 -13.84 -18.14 -5.17
N GLY A 52 -14.01 -17.73 -6.43
CA GLY A 52 -15.32 -17.56 -7.07
C GLY A 52 -16.06 -16.28 -6.66
N SER A 53 -15.45 -15.39 -5.86
CA SER A 53 -16.08 -14.11 -5.51
C SER A 53 -16.15 -13.18 -6.71
N ALA A 54 -17.28 -12.50 -6.85
CA ALA A 54 -17.54 -11.49 -7.88
C ALA A 54 -18.41 -10.38 -7.29
N PHE A 55 -18.21 -9.15 -7.72
CA PHE A 55 -18.84 -7.96 -7.16
C PHE A 55 -19.51 -7.13 -8.25
N ASP A 56 -20.47 -6.33 -7.83
CA ASP A 56 -21.07 -5.34 -8.71
C ASP A 56 -20.05 -4.26 -9.10
N ALA A 57 -20.26 -3.70 -10.29
CA ALA A 57 -19.47 -2.57 -10.74
C ALA A 57 -19.62 -1.40 -9.75
N HIS A 58 -18.49 -0.83 -9.36
CA HIS A 58 -18.47 0.30 -8.44
C HIS A 58 -17.45 1.34 -8.84
N GLN A 59 -17.61 2.56 -8.30
CA GLN A 59 -16.78 3.70 -8.62
C GLN A 59 -15.84 4.05 -7.45
N HIS A 60 -14.61 4.40 -7.77
CA HIS A 60 -13.59 4.87 -6.84
C HIS A 60 -13.59 6.39 -6.73
N GLY A 61 -14.47 6.97 -5.90
CA GLY A 61 -14.59 8.43 -5.78
C GLY A 61 -13.33 9.17 -5.33
N GLY A 62 -12.41 8.52 -4.61
CA GLY A 62 -11.11 9.09 -4.20
C GLY A 62 -9.92 8.26 -4.70
N GLY A 63 -10.15 7.41 -5.71
CA GLY A 63 -9.17 6.48 -6.24
C GLY A 63 -8.93 5.26 -5.36
N GLU A 64 -8.34 4.26 -5.99
CA GLU A 64 -7.90 3.01 -5.38
C GLU A 64 -6.49 2.69 -5.85
N GLU A 65 -5.68 2.17 -4.95
CA GLU A 65 -4.33 1.70 -5.25
C GLU A 65 -4.14 0.36 -4.56
N PHE A 66 -3.66 -0.66 -5.26
CA PHE A 66 -3.41 -1.95 -4.64
C PHE A 66 -2.19 -2.67 -5.20
N PHE A 67 -1.67 -3.59 -4.38
CA PHE A 67 -0.63 -4.54 -4.75
C PHE A 67 -1.16 -5.95 -4.49
N VAL A 68 -1.10 -6.83 -5.49
CA VAL A 68 -1.54 -8.22 -5.37
C VAL A 68 -0.47 -9.01 -4.62
N LEU A 69 -0.79 -9.45 -3.40
CA LEU A 69 0.13 -10.21 -2.54
C LEU A 69 0.10 -11.71 -2.90
N GLU A 70 -1.11 -12.25 -3.14
CA GLU A 70 -1.31 -13.67 -3.43
C GLU A 70 -2.46 -13.86 -4.41
N GLY A 71 -2.42 -14.94 -5.21
CA GLY A 71 -3.49 -15.33 -6.13
C GLY A 71 -3.61 -14.40 -7.34
N VAL A 72 -4.84 -14.28 -7.86
CA VAL A 72 -5.16 -13.48 -9.04
C VAL A 72 -6.40 -12.64 -8.76
N PHE A 73 -6.23 -11.32 -8.80
CA PHE A 73 -7.34 -10.37 -8.86
C PHE A 73 -7.69 -10.11 -10.32
N SER A 74 -8.94 -9.94 -10.64
CA SER A 74 -9.40 -9.73 -12.02
C SER A 74 -10.50 -8.68 -12.08
N ASP A 75 -10.62 -8.03 -13.23
CA ASP A 75 -11.76 -7.20 -13.61
C ASP A 75 -12.01 -7.30 -15.12
N GLU A 76 -12.86 -6.44 -15.70
CA GLU A 76 -13.15 -6.44 -17.13
C GLU A 76 -11.96 -6.02 -18.02
N GLN A 77 -10.89 -5.47 -17.43
CA GLN A 77 -9.69 -5.04 -18.16
C GLN A 77 -8.62 -6.14 -18.21
N GLY A 78 -8.66 -7.12 -17.28
CA GLY A 78 -7.71 -8.22 -17.28
C GLY A 78 -7.56 -8.96 -15.96
N ASP A 79 -6.54 -9.82 -15.95
CA ASP A 79 -6.12 -10.60 -14.79
C ASP A 79 -4.81 -10.01 -14.22
N TYR A 80 -4.77 -9.82 -12.91
CA TYR A 80 -3.65 -9.24 -12.16
C TYR A 80 -3.11 -10.28 -11.17
N PRO A 81 -2.08 -11.05 -11.55
CA PRO A 81 -1.47 -12.05 -10.66
C PRO A 81 -0.67 -11.42 -9.53
N ALA A 82 -0.28 -12.24 -8.55
CA ALA A 82 0.61 -11.83 -7.46
C ALA A 82 1.86 -11.11 -7.99
N GLY A 83 2.23 -10.01 -7.35
CA GLY A 83 3.28 -9.10 -7.81
C GLY A 83 2.81 -8.00 -8.76
N THR A 84 1.51 -7.89 -9.07
CA THR A 84 0.99 -6.77 -9.85
C THR A 84 0.65 -5.58 -8.96
N TYR A 85 1.11 -4.40 -9.35
CA TYR A 85 0.68 -3.10 -8.84
C TYR A 85 -0.35 -2.48 -9.75
N VAL A 86 -1.45 -2.00 -9.16
CA VAL A 86 -2.51 -1.30 -9.90
C VAL A 86 -2.84 0.02 -9.20
N ARG A 87 -3.06 1.06 -10.01
CA ARG A 87 -3.55 2.37 -9.56
C ARG A 87 -4.73 2.79 -10.42
N ASN A 88 -5.86 2.97 -9.78
CA ASN A 88 -7.12 3.39 -10.36
C ASN A 88 -7.41 4.84 -9.92
N PRO A 89 -7.39 5.84 -10.81
CA PRO A 89 -7.55 7.24 -10.45
C PRO A 89 -8.94 7.55 -9.88
N PRO A 90 -9.11 8.71 -9.20
CA PRO A 90 -10.42 9.18 -8.78
C PRO A 90 -11.44 9.20 -9.94
N GLY A 91 -12.62 8.64 -9.69
CA GLY A 91 -13.68 8.54 -10.71
C GLY A 91 -13.63 7.28 -11.58
N SER A 92 -12.55 6.49 -11.51
CA SER A 92 -12.49 5.19 -12.19
C SER A 92 -13.55 4.23 -11.65
N HIS A 93 -13.86 3.22 -12.44
CA HIS A 93 -14.81 2.17 -12.07
C HIS A 93 -14.34 0.83 -12.61
N HIS A 94 -14.69 -0.25 -11.95
CA HIS A 94 -14.49 -1.62 -12.42
C HIS A 94 -15.50 -2.58 -11.78
N ARG A 95 -15.51 -3.81 -12.27
CA ARG A 95 -16.24 -4.95 -11.70
C ARG A 95 -15.22 -6.01 -11.28
N PRO A 96 -14.78 -6.01 -10.01
CA PRO A 96 -13.77 -6.93 -9.55
C PRO A 96 -14.31 -8.33 -9.30
N PHE A 97 -13.46 -9.31 -9.55
CA PHE A 97 -13.70 -10.73 -9.21
C PHE A 97 -12.38 -11.46 -8.97
N SER A 98 -12.47 -12.65 -8.36
CA SER A 98 -11.33 -13.55 -8.28
C SER A 98 -11.82 -14.99 -8.44
N ARG A 99 -11.34 -15.68 -9.47
CA ARG A 99 -11.73 -17.08 -9.75
C ARG A 99 -11.12 -18.05 -8.73
N GLU A 100 -9.89 -17.82 -8.36
CA GLU A 100 -9.08 -18.70 -7.50
C GLU A 100 -8.90 -18.14 -6.07
N GLY A 101 -9.36 -16.92 -5.85
CA GLY A 101 -9.08 -16.15 -4.64
C GLY A 101 -7.80 -15.32 -4.76
N CYS A 102 -7.72 -14.26 -3.98
CA CYS A 102 -6.52 -13.44 -3.92
C CYS A 102 -6.41 -12.70 -2.57
N VAL A 103 -5.20 -12.21 -2.30
CA VAL A 103 -4.92 -11.30 -1.18
C VAL A 103 -4.28 -10.04 -1.73
N LEU A 104 -4.80 -8.88 -1.32
CA LEU A 104 -4.35 -7.57 -1.78
C LEU A 104 -3.90 -6.71 -0.59
N PHE A 105 -2.89 -5.90 -0.78
CA PHE A 105 -2.65 -4.69 0.02
C PHE A 105 -3.32 -3.52 -0.69
N VAL A 106 -4.29 -2.86 -0.07
CA VAL A 106 -5.18 -1.87 -0.71
C VAL A 106 -5.15 -0.54 0.03
N LYS A 107 -5.14 0.53 -0.74
CA LYS A 107 -5.27 1.92 -0.27
C LYS A 107 -6.44 2.60 -0.99
N LEU A 108 -7.43 3.04 -0.22
CA LEU A 108 -8.63 3.70 -0.74
C LEU A 108 -8.64 5.18 -0.40
N ARG A 109 -9.03 6.02 -1.36
CA ARG A 109 -9.21 7.48 -1.21
C ARG A 109 -7.94 8.18 -0.74
N GLN A 110 -6.79 7.78 -1.31
CA GLN A 110 -5.46 8.30 -0.99
C GLN A 110 -4.72 8.78 -2.25
N ILE A 111 -5.46 9.08 -3.30
CA ILE A 111 -4.93 9.60 -4.57
C ILE A 111 -5.29 11.09 -4.65
N ALA A 112 -4.35 11.92 -5.13
CA ALA A 112 -4.58 13.34 -5.34
C ALA A 112 -5.71 13.54 -6.36
N PRO A 113 -6.61 14.52 -6.18
CA PRO A 113 -7.76 14.72 -7.07
C PRO A 113 -7.38 15.00 -8.54
N ASP A 114 -6.20 15.56 -8.76
CA ASP A 114 -5.64 15.90 -10.08
C ASP A 114 -4.72 14.80 -10.65
N ASP A 115 -4.57 13.67 -9.97
CA ASP A 115 -3.83 12.51 -10.47
C ASP A 115 -4.78 11.56 -11.21
N GLY A 116 -4.86 11.75 -12.53
CA GLY A 116 -5.69 10.93 -13.42
C GLY A 116 -5.00 9.69 -13.99
N ALA A 117 -3.82 9.31 -13.48
CA ALA A 117 -3.07 8.20 -14.06
C ALA A 117 -3.69 6.84 -13.67
N HIS A 118 -4.05 6.04 -14.68
CA HIS A 118 -4.28 4.60 -14.53
C HIS A 118 -2.96 3.87 -14.78
N VAL A 119 -2.53 3.05 -13.84
CA VAL A 119 -1.24 2.35 -13.89
C VAL A 119 -1.43 0.87 -13.58
N VAL A 120 -0.85 0.01 -14.41
CA VAL A 120 -0.74 -1.43 -14.18
C VAL A 120 0.70 -1.86 -14.44
N ILE A 121 1.37 -2.44 -13.43
CA ILE A 121 2.76 -2.89 -13.53
C ILE A 121 2.89 -4.30 -13.00
N ASP A 122 3.32 -5.23 -13.84
CA ASP A 122 3.81 -6.54 -13.40
C ASP A 122 5.24 -6.37 -12.87
N THR A 123 5.38 -6.32 -11.55
CA THR A 123 6.69 -6.10 -10.91
C THR A 123 7.61 -7.31 -10.98
N THR A 124 7.07 -8.49 -11.30
CA THR A 124 7.87 -9.70 -11.45
C THR A 124 8.71 -9.68 -12.73
N ARG A 125 8.31 -8.86 -13.71
CA ARG A 125 8.95 -8.70 -15.03
C ARG A 125 9.61 -7.33 -15.21
N SER A 126 9.44 -6.43 -14.23
CA SER A 126 9.97 -5.07 -14.30
C SER A 126 11.42 -4.99 -13.81
N THR A 127 12.14 -3.97 -14.26
CA THR A 127 13.56 -3.81 -13.96
C THR A 127 13.78 -3.14 -12.61
N TRP A 128 14.73 -3.65 -11.84
CA TRP A 128 15.26 -3.02 -10.65
C TRP A 128 16.45 -2.13 -11.02
N GLU A 129 16.48 -0.92 -10.46
CA GLU A 129 17.59 0.04 -10.61
C GLU A 129 18.28 0.23 -9.27
N PRO A 130 19.62 0.43 -9.24
CA PRO A 130 20.32 0.78 -8.01
C PRO A 130 19.68 2.02 -7.34
N TYR A 131 19.44 1.95 -6.04
CA TYR A 131 18.92 3.11 -5.31
C TYR A 131 20.02 4.18 -5.18
N PRO A 132 19.78 5.43 -5.62
CA PRO A 132 20.81 6.47 -5.60
C PRO A 132 21.37 6.71 -4.20
N GLY A 133 22.70 6.63 -4.06
CA GLY A 133 23.39 6.90 -2.81
C GLY A 133 23.29 5.81 -1.74
N ALA A 134 22.80 4.60 -2.07
CA ALA A 134 22.66 3.50 -1.12
C ALA A 134 23.23 2.19 -1.66
N GLN A 135 24.27 1.70 -1.05
CA GLN A 135 24.82 0.38 -1.40
C GLN A 135 23.92 -0.74 -0.88
N GLY A 136 23.67 -1.74 -1.73
CA GLY A 136 22.83 -2.89 -1.39
C GLY A 136 21.34 -2.60 -1.39
N LEU A 137 20.92 -1.45 -1.96
CA LEU A 137 19.52 -1.13 -2.21
C LEU A 137 19.29 -0.99 -3.70
N ASP A 138 18.18 -1.60 -4.16
CA ASP A 138 17.62 -1.38 -5.49
C ASP A 138 16.19 -0.86 -5.36
N MET A 139 15.73 -0.12 -6.35
CA MET A 139 14.36 0.37 -6.41
C MET A 139 13.70 0.03 -7.75
N MET A 140 12.39 -0.07 -7.71
CA MET A 140 11.53 -0.19 -8.87
C MET A 140 10.44 0.86 -8.75
N ARG A 141 10.42 1.84 -9.65
CA ARG A 141 9.42 2.92 -9.62
C ARG A 141 8.08 2.40 -10.08
N LEU A 142 7.02 2.70 -9.33
CA LEU A 142 5.65 2.33 -9.66
C LEU A 142 4.86 3.55 -10.13
N HIS A 143 4.94 4.68 -9.39
CA HIS A 143 4.23 5.91 -9.73
C HIS A 143 4.90 7.15 -9.13
N THR A 144 4.61 8.29 -9.76
CA THR A 144 5.06 9.60 -9.28
C THR A 144 4.03 10.66 -9.65
N HIS A 145 3.56 11.44 -8.66
CA HIS A 145 2.70 12.60 -8.88
C HIS A 145 3.02 13.71 -7.86
N GLY A 146 3.35 14.89 -8.32
CA GLY A 146 3.77 15.97 -7.43
C GLY A 146 4.94 15.56 -6.52
N ARG A 147 4.70 15.52 -5.23
CA ARG A 147 5.67 15.03 -4.22
C ARG A 147 5.53 13.55 -3.91
N GLU A 148 4.42 12.93 -4.30
CA GLU A 148 4.19 11.51 -4.08
C GLU A 148 5.17 10.67 -4.90
N ARG A 149 5.71 9.64 -4.26
CA ARG A 149 6.53 8.60 -4.88
C ARG A 149 6.04 7.25 -4.39
N VAL A 150 5.72 6.36 -5.32
CA VAL A 150 5.38 4.96 -5.05
C VAL A 150 6.42 4.08 -5.71
N TYR A 151 7.03 3.19 -4.93
CA TYR A 151 8.09 2.32 -5.44
C TYR A 151 8.22 1.06 -4.59
N LEU A 152 8.82 0.03 -5.15
CA LEU A 152 9.37 -1.07 -4.38
C LEU A 152 10.84 -0.78 -4.08
N ALA A 153 11.30 -1.16 -2.88
CA ALA A 153 12.71 -1.16 -2.53
C ALA A 153 13.14 -2.57 -2.12
N ARG A 154 14.23 -3.04 -2.73
CA ARG A 154 14.85 -4.33 -2.41
C ARG A 154 16.15 -4.07 -1.65
N TRP A 155 16.25 -4.68 -0.49
CA TRP A 155 17.37 -4.56 0.44
C TRP A 155 18.19 -5.84 0.42
N ALA A 156 19.48 -5.75 0.18
CA ALA A 156 20.39 -6.85 0.41
C ALA A 156 20.54 -7.12 1.92
N ALA A 157 20.95 -8.34 2.27
CA ALA A 157 21.29 -8.66 3.65
C ALA A 157 22.42 -7.76 4.15
N GLY A 158 22.26 -7.15 5.34
CA GLY A 158 23.18 -6.21 5.95
C GLY A 158 23.12 -4.78 5.42
N ALA A 159 22.28 -4.49 4.42
CA ALA A 159 22.14 -3.15 3.87
C ALA A 159 21.59 -2.15 4.90
N ARG A 160 22.08 -0.91 4.81
CA ARG A 160 21.69 0.21 5.66
C ARG A 160 21.47 1.45 4.80
N TYR A 161 20.50 2.28 5.22
CA TYR A 161 20.31 3.60 4.62
C TYR A 161 20.56 4.68 5.67
N PRO A 162 21.25 5.78 5.33
CA PRO A 162 21.54 6.84 6.29
C PRO A 162 20.28 7.44 6.92
N MET A 163 20.45 8.09 8.09
CA MET A 163 19.41 8.91 8.70
C MET A 163 18.86 9.91 7.68
N HIS A 164 17.56 9.88 7.46
CA HIS A 164 16.89 10.76 6.51
C HIS A 164 15.51 11.18 7.02
N ARG A 165 14.96 12.23 6.40
CA ARG A 165 13.68 12.82 6.79
C ARG A 165 12.62 12.55 5.73
N HIS A 166 11.37 12.49 6.18
CA HIS A 166 10.18 12.36 5.33
C HIS A 166 9.36 13.66 5.33
N PRO A 167 9.72 14.69 4.51
CA PRO A 167 9.03 15.98 4.51
C PRO A 167 7.54 15.89 4.20
N GLY A 168 7.12 14.85 3.48
CA GLY A 168 5.72 14.57 3.15
C GLY A 168 5.15 13.31 3.79
N GLY A 169 5.85 12.77 4.82
CA GLY A 169 5.52 11.49 5.42
C GLY A 169 5.85 10.28 4.54
N GLU A 170 5.80 9.12 5.13
CA GLU A 170 6.07 7.84 4.45
C GLU A 170 5.18 6.73 4.99
N GLU A 171 4.76 5.83 4.12
CA GLU A 171 4.19 4.54 4.46
C GLU A 171 4.99 3.42 3.82
N VAL A 172 5.20 2.35 4.58
CA VAL A 172 5.89 1.13 4.17
C VAL A 172 4.99 -0.07 4.42
N TYR A 173 4.97 -1.03 3.49
CA TYR A 173 4.47 -2.37 3.74
C TYR A 173 5.58 -3.37 3.42
N VAL A 174 5.96 -4.21 4.38
CA VAL A 174 7.03 -5.21 4.21
C VAL A 174 6.45 -6.39 3.45
N LEU A 175 6.85 -6.55 2.18
CA LEU A 175 6.37 -7.63 1.30
C LEU A 175 7.07 -8.95 1.61
N SER A 176 8.38 -8.91 1.89
CA SER A 176 9.17 -10.10 2.27
C SER A 176 10.38 -9.73 3.10
N GLY A 177 10.92 -10.69 3.84
CA GLY A 177 12.06 -10.49 4.73
C GLY A 177 11.73 -9.64 5.95
N GLU A 178 12.67 -8.79 6.37
CA GLU A 178 12.49 -7.89 7.51
C GLU A 178 13.14 -6.53 7.27
N LEU A 179 12.46 -5.46 7.66
CA LEU A 179 13.01 -4.12 7.77
C LEU A 179 13.21 -3.77 9.25
N GLY A 180 14.20 -2.97 9.59
CA GLY A 180 14.42 -2.46 10.94
C GLY A 180 14.77 -0.98 10.92
N ASP A 181 14.59 -0.31 12.04
CA ASP A 181 15.08 1.03 12.36
C ASP A 181 15.42 1.11 13.85
N ASP A 182 15.72 2.29 14.36
CA ASP A 182 16.06 2.52 15.78
C ASP A 182 14.88 2.20 16.75
N LEU A 183 13.68 2.02 16.23
CA LEU A 183 12.46 1.78 17.01
C LEU A 183 12.00 0.32 17.00
N GLY A 184 12.52 -0.51 16.08
CA GLY A 184 12.15 -1.93 16.07
C GLY A 184 12.55 -2.69 14.80
N ILE A 185 12.09 -3.94 14.76
CA ILE A 185 12.22 -4.85 13.60
C ILE A 185 10.82 -5.20 13.12
N TYR A 186 10.63 -5.17 11.82
CA TYR A 186 9.35 -5.26 11.15
C TYR A 186 9.40 -6.40 10.13
N PRO A 187 8.85 -7.58 10.46
CA PRO A 187 8.81 -8.71 9.53
C PRO A 187 7.82 -8.48 8.38
N ALA A 188 7.85 -9.37 7.39
CA ALA A 188 6.88 -9.41 6.30
C ALA A 188 5.44 -9.35 6.84
N GLY A 189 4.57 -8.58 6.17
CA GLY A 189 3.20 -8.29 6.61
C GLY A 189 3.08 -7.08 7.54
N THR A 190 4.18 -6.46 7.96
CA THR A 190 4.11 -5.23 8.78
C THR A 190 3.85 -4.00 7.89
N TRP A 191 2.87 -3.21 8.29
CA TRP A 191 2.63 -1.86 7.77
C TRP A 191 3.12 -0.82 8.77
N ILE A 192 3.79 0.21 8.24
CA ILE A 192 4.34 1.32 9.01
C ILE A 192 3.89 2.62 8.37
N ARG A 193 3.38 3.58 9.17
CA ARG A 193 3.19 4.97 8.76
C ARG A 193 4.05 5.87 9.61
N SER A 194 4.90 6.61 8.95
CA SER A 194 5.80 7.63 9.52
C SER A 194 5.25 9.01 9.17
N PRO A 195 4.91 9.86 10.17
CA PRO A 195 4.25 11.15 9.94
C PRO A 195 5.13 12.14 9.18
N VAL A 196 4.50 13.22 8.70
CA VAL A 196 5.19 14.35 8.07
C VAL A 196 6.31 14.87 8.98
N GLY A 197 7.51 15.02 8.44
CA GLY A 197 8.70 15.49 9.16
C GLY A 197 9.41 14.44 10.01
N SER A 198 8.91 13.21 10.08
CA SER A 198 9.60 12.10 10.75
C SER A 198 10.97 11.81 10.13
N GLN A 199 11.79 11.07 10.86
CA GLN A 199 13.12 10.65 10.41
C GLN A 199 13.46 9.27 10.98
N HIS A 200 14.25 8.50 10.24
CA HIS A 200 14.83 7.23 10.70
C HIS A 200 16.08 6.84 9.90
N ALA A 201 16.81 5.84 10.38
CA ALA A 201 17.93 5.20 9.70
C ALA A 201 17.61 3.71 9.51
N PRO A 202 16.90 3.32 8.42
CA PRO A 202 16.46 1.94 8.25
C PRO A 202 17.61 1.02 7.82
N PHE A 203 17.44 -0.27 8.14
CA PHE A 203 18.34 -1.34 7.77
C PHE A 203 17.57 -2.64 7.55
N SER A 204 18.22 -3.61 6.89
CA SER A 204 17.75 -4.98 6.85
C SER A 204 18.89 -5.94 7.15
N LYS A 205 18.74 -6.84 8.14
CA LYS A 205 19.77 -7.82 8.48
C LYS A 205 19.80 -8.99 7.51
N ALA A 206 18.63 -9.49 7.15
CA ALA A 206 18.45 -10.69 6.32
C ALA A 206 18.08 -10.40 4.86
N GLY A 207 17.82 -9.14 4.53
CA GLY A 207 17.24 -8.72 3.26
C GLY A 207 15.74 -8.50 3.37
N ALA A 208 15.20 -7.63 2.51
CA ALA A 208 13.78 -7.33 2.46
C ALA A 208 13.36 -6.86 1.06
N VAL A 209 12.09 -7.02 0.76
CA VAL A 209 11.40 -6.27 -0.28
C VAL A 209 10.25 -5.51 0.38
N ILE A 210 10.17 -4.22 0.15
CA ILE A 210 9.16 -3.35 0.73
C ILE A 210 8.43 -2.55 -0.35
N TYR A 211 7.14 -2.36 -0.18
CA TYR A 211 6.36 -1.33 -0.87
C TYR A 211 6.48 -0.03 -0.09
N VAL A 212 6.76 1.07 -0.78
CA VAL A 212 6.90 2.40 -0.19
C VAL A 212 6.00 3.40 -0.90
N LYS A 213 5.27 4.20 -0.11
CA LYS A 213 4.55 5.38 -0.58
C LYS A 213 4.98 6.57 0.27
N SER A 214 5.67 7.53 -0.35
CA SER A 214 6.22 8.69 0.36
C SER A 214 5.71 10.00 -0.23
N GLY A 215 5.72 11.07 0.58
CA GLY A 215 5.34 12.41 0.15
C GLY A 215 3.82 12.70 0.13
N HIS A 216 2.99 11.66 0.19
CA HIS A 216 1.54 11.74 0.01
C HIS A 216 0.77 12.24 1.25
N LEU A 217 1.34 12.13 2.48
CA LEU A 217 0.64 12.56 3.70
C LEU A 217 0.56 14.10 3.82
N ALA A 218 1.41 14.83 3.10
CA ALA A 218 1.38 16.30 3.03
C ALA A 218 0.58 16.83 1.84
N GLN A 219 0.01 15.94 1.01
CA GLN A 219 -0.77 16.36 -0.15
C GLN A 219 -2.26 16.36 0.16
N PRO A 220 -3.06 17.26 -0.45
CA PRO A 220 -4.50 17.17 -0.37
C PRO A 220 -4.97 15.86 -1.06
N VAL A 221 -5.86 15.16 -0.40
CA VAL A 221 -6.55 14.01 -0.98
C VAL A 221 -8.04 14.31 -1.14
N ALA A 222 -8.71 13.66 -2.07
CA ALA A 222 -10.15 13.78 -2.28
C ALA A 222 -10.92 13.09 -1.14
N TRP A 223 -10.55 13.36 0.10
CA TRP A 223 -11.20 12.83 1.27
C TRP A 223 -11.51 13.94 2.29
N SER A 224 -12.77 14.11 2.58
CA SER A 224 -13.25 14.79 3.79
C SER A 224 -14.14 13.80 4.54
N ARG A 225 -13.92 13.71 5.84
CA ARG A 225 -14.79 12.87 6.68
C ARG A 225 -16.24 13.33 6.51
N PRO A 226 -17.21 12.44 6.17
CA PRO A 226 -18.61 12.82 6.18
C PRO A 226 -18.99 13.39 7.55
N ALA A 227 -19.83 14.43 7.55
CA ALA A 227 -20.42 14.93 8.77
C ALA A 227 -21.17 13.79 9.48
N ALA A 228 -21.05 13.73 10.80
CA ALA A 228 -21.69 12.72 11.62
C ALA A 228 -23.20 12.87 11.62
#